data_1eaac73ce341389e5ad4c3e8a7b918b8
#
_entry.id   1eaac73ce341389e5ad4c3e8a7b918b8
#
_cell.length_a   1.000
_cell.length_b   1.000
_cell.length_c   1.000
_cell.angle_alpha   90.00
_cell.angle_beta   90.00
_cell.angle_gamma   90.00
#
_symmetry.space_group_name_H-M   'P 1'
#
loop_
_entity.id
_entity.type
_entity.pdbx_description
1 polymer ?
#
loop_
_entity_poly.entity_id
_entity_poly.type
_entity_poly.pdbx_seq_one_letter_code
_entity_poly.pdbx_strand_id
1 'polypeptide(L)'
;MKTITQENEIATLSSLLKVLAEPKRLEILSLLLQGVQCNCEIGDKLNMAPNLISHHLRVLHKAGLIDTERDPQDARWIYYSINPGKLNETIAEISGFLDITKIQPRSPNCGPQKGKCR
;
A
#
# COMPACT_ATOMS: atom_id res chain seq x y z
N MET A 1 9.59 -21.58 14.32
CA MET A 1 8.76 -20.78 15.23
C MET A 1 8.87 -19.29 14.88
N LYS A 2 7.74 -18.59 14.86
CA LYS A 2 7.74 -17.15 14.55
C LYS A 2 8.12 -16.35 15.79
N THR A 3 8.91 -15.31 15.60
CA THR A 3 9.24 -14.37 16.65
C THR A 3 8.17 -13.26 16.70
N ILE A 4 8.13 -12.50 17.78
CA ILE A 4 7.24 -11.35 17.91
C ILE A 4 7.53 -10.34 16.79
N THR A 5 8.81 -10.13 16.44
CA THR A 5 9.22 -9.24 15.37
C THR A 5 8.64 -9.68 14.02
N GLN A 6 8.69 -10.97 13.72
CA GLN A 6 8.12 -11.52 12.47
C GLN A 6 6.60 -11.33 12.43
N GLU A 7 5.93 -11.54 13.54
CA GLU A 7 4.48 -11.33 13.62
C GLU A 7 4.12 -9.87 13.39
N ASN A 8 4.89 -8.94 13.97
CA ASN A 8 4.69 -7.51 13.76
C ASN A 8 4.94 -7.11 12.31
N GLU A 9 5.96 -7.66 11.68
CA GLU A 9 6.25 -7.42 10.27
C GLU A 9 5.10 -7.89 9.39
N ILE A 10 4.57 -9.07 9.65
CA ILE A 10 3.45 -9.62 8.88
C ILE A 10 2.21 -8.76 9.07
N ALA A 11 1.91 -8.33 10.30
CA ALA A 11 0.75 -7.49 10.57
C ALA A 11 0.87 -6.15 9.87
N THR A 12 2.04 -5.52 9.91
CA THR A 12 2.30 -4.25 9.25
C THR A 12 2.15 -4.39 7.74
N LEU A 13 2.77 -5.41 7.17
CA LEU A 13 2.69 -5.66 5.73
C LEU A 13 1.26 -5.95 5.30
N SER A 14 0.54 -6.76 6.08
CA SER A 14 -0.86 -7.07 5.80
C SER A 14 -1.72 -5.81 5.76
N SER A 15 -1.52 -4.89 6.70
CA SER A 15 -2.25 -3.62 6.73
C SER A 15 -1.96 -2.77 5.50
N LEU A 16 -0.70 -2.70 5.08
CA LEU A 16 -0.31 -1.97 3.87
C LEU A 16 -0.93 -2.59 2.63
N LEU A 17 -0.91 -3.91 2.54
CA LEU A 17 -1.48 -4.62 1.39
C LEU A 17 -2.99 -4.42 1.31
N LYS A 18 -3.67 -4.35 2.45
CA LYS A 18 -5.12 -4.06 2.47
C LYS A 18 -5.42 -2.67 1.91
N VAL A 19 -4.59 -1.69 2.21
CA VAL A 19 -4.73 -0.34 1.65
C VAL A 19 -4.60 -0.40 0.14
N LEU A 20 -3.63 -1.13 -0.36
CA LEU A 20 -3.33 -1.23 -1.79
C LEU A 20 -4.27 -2.16 -2.55
N ALA A 21 -4.96 -3.06 -1.88
CA ALA A 21 -5.78 -4.08 -2.53
C ALA A 21 -7.12 -3.56 -3.07
N GLU A 22 -7.45 -2.30 -2.82
CA GLU A 22 -8.69 -1.69 -3.32
C GLU A 22 -8.45 -1.09 -4.70
N PRO A 23 -9.18 -1.55 -5.75
CA PRO A 23 -8.92 -1.05 -7.12
C PRO A 23 -9.00 0.46 -7.26
N LYS A 24 -9.95 1.11 -6.60
CA LYS A 24 -10.09 2.57 -6.69
C LYS A 24 -8.89 3.30 -6.12
N ARG A 25 -8.29 2.76 -5.06
CA ARG A 25 -7.07 3.36 -4.51
C ARG A 25 -5.87 3.19 -5.43
N LEU A 26 -5.78 2.05 -6.12
CA LEU A 26 -4.74 1.85 -7.13
C LEU A 26 -4.93 2.79 -8.31
N GLU A 27 -6.18 3.05 -8.72
CA GLU A 27 -6.47 4.02 -9.77
C GLU A 27 -6.00 5.42 -9.37
N ILE A 28 -6.27 5.82 -8.13
CA ILE A 28 -5.81 7.11 -7.61
C ILE A 28 -4.28 7.19 -7.61
N LEU A 29 -3.62 6.16 -7.09
CA LEU A 29 -2.16 6.13 -7.08
C LEU A 29 -1.57 6.17 -8.48
N SER A 30 -2.17 5.44 -9.42
CA SER A 30 -1.75 5.45 -10.82
C SER A 30 -1.83 6.86 -11.41
N LEU A 31 -2.89 7.58 -11.10
CA LEU A 31 -3.06 8.95 -11.55
C LEU A 31 -2.01 9.87 -10.92
N LEU A 32 -1.77 9.73 -9.62
CA LEU A 32 -0.81 10.56 -8.91
C LEU A 32 0.63 10.28 -9.31
N LEU A 33 0.92 9.09 -9.81
CA LEU A 33 2.23 8.77 -10.37
C LEU A 33 2.52 9.60 -11.63
N GLN A 34 1.48 10.10 -12.29
CA GLN A 34 1.63 10.96 -13.47
C GLN A 34 1.85 12.42 -13.09
N GLY A 35 1.69 12.77 -11.82
CA GLY A 35 1.91 14.12 -11.32
C GLY A 35 0.92 14.54 -10.27
N VAL A 36 1.15 15.70 -9.70
CA VAL A 36 0.28 16.29 -8.69
C VAL A 36 -1.10 16.55 -9.27
N GLN A 37 -2.14 16.23 -8.50
CA GLN A 37 -3.53 16.43 -8.92
C GLN A 37 -4.28 17.16 -7.81
N CYS A 38 -5.18 18.07 -8.19
CA CYS A 38 -6.11 18.63 -7.22
C CYS A 38 -7.32 17.70 -7.07
N ASN A 39 -8.08 17.90 -6.00
CA ASN A 39 -9.24 17.06 -5.69
C ASN A 39 -10.25 17.00 -6.85
N CYS A 40 -10.47 18.12 -7.55
CA CYS A 40 -11.39 18.16 -8.69
C CYS A 40 -10.90 17.31 -9.85
N GLU A 41 -9.61 17.38 -10.16
CA GLU A 41 -9.02 16.62 -11.26
C GLU A 41 -9.15 15.12 -11.05
N ILE A 42 -8.93 14.67 -9.80
CA ILE A 42 -9.06 13.26 -9.47
C ILE A 42 -10.49 12.78 -9.74
N GLY A 43 -11.48 13.55 -9.29
CA GLY A 43 -12.88 13.22 -9.50
C GLY A 43 -13.25 13.14 -10.96
N ASP A 44 -12.82 14.12 -11.74
CA ASP A 44 -13.14 14.19 -13.17
C ASP A 44 -12.47 13.05 -13.95
N LYS A 45 -11.20 12.79 -13.68
CA LYS A 45 -10.44 11.79 -14.43
C LYS A 45 -10.85 10.36 -14.10
N LEU A 46 -11.23 10.10 -12.84
CA LEU A 46 -11.58 8.76 -12.40
C LEU A 46 -13.10 8.52 -12.36
N ASN A 47 -13.88 9.54 -12.66
CA ASN A 47 -15.33 9.46 -12.69
C ASN A 47 -15.90 8.84 -11.41
N MET A 48 -15.45 9.38 -10.27
CA MET A 48 -15.85 8.91 -8.95
C MET A 48 -16.64 9.98 -8.20
N ALA A 49 -17.59 9.54 -7.39
CA ALA A 49 -18.35 10.45 -6.53
C ALA A 49 -17.40 11.11 -5.49
N PRO A 50 -17.62 12.40 -5.17
CA PRO A 50 -16.72 13.15 -4.27
C PRO A 50 -16.52 12.49 -2.90
N ASN A 51 -17.57 11.95 -2.30
CA ASN A 51 -17.46 11.32 -0.98
C ASN A 51 -16.63 10.04 -1.03
N LEU A 52 -16.72 9.30 -2.12
CA LEU A 52 -15.92 8.08 -2.32
C LEU A 52 -14.44 8.41 -2.49
N ILE A 53 -14.17 9.45 -3.30
CA ILE A 53 -12.79 9.93 -3.48
C ILE A 53 -12.21 10.38 -2.15
N SER A 54 -12.96 11.17 -1.39
CA SER A 54 -12.52 11.65 -0.08
C SER A 54 -12.18 10.50 0.87
N HIS A 55 -12.98 9.44 0.83
CA HIS A 55 -12.72 8.26 1.66
C HIS A 55 -11.39 7.59 1.26
N HIS A 56 -11.20 7.34 -0.03
CA HIS A 56 -9.98 6.67 -0.49
C HIS A 56 -8.73 7.52 -0.29
N LEU A 57 -8.83 8.83 -0.52
CA LEU A 57 -7.72 9.74 -0.28
C LEU A 57 -7.34 9.78 1.19
N ARG A 58 -8.33 9.75 2.08
CA ARG A 58 -8.08 9.73 3.52
C ARG A 58 -7.34 8.45 3.93
N VAL A 59 -7.75 7.31 3.40
CA VAL A 59 -7.09 6.03 3.68
C VAL A 59 -5.63 6.05 3.21
N LEU A 60 -5.40 6.53 1.98
CA LEU A 60 -4.05 6.63 1.42
C LEU A 60 -3.18 7.61 2.21
N HIS A 61 -3.73 8.73 2.61
CA HIS A 61 -3.03 9.75 3.37
C HIS A 61 -2.67 9.22 4.77
N LYS A 62 -3.60 8.54 5.41
CA LYS A 62 -3.36 7.95 6.73
C LYS A 62 -2.28 6.89 6.69
N ALA A 63 -2.18 6.16 5.58
CA ALA A 63 -1.12 5.17 5.37
C ALA A 63 0.22 5.82 5.02
N GLY A 64 0.26 7.13 4.80
CA GLY A 64 1.48 7.86 4.47
C GLY A 64 1.89 7.80 3.02
N LEU A 65 1.09 7.18 2.14
CA LEU A 65 1.44 6.98 0.74
C LEU A 65 1.29 8.25 -0.10
N ILE A 66 0.48 9.18 0.35
CA ILE A 66 0.27 10.46 -0.34
C ILE A 66 0.42 11.61 0.63
N ASP A 67 0.81 12.75 0.08
CA ASP A 67 0.89 14.01 0.78
C ASP A 67 -0.22 14.94 0.30
N THR A 68 -0.60 15.88 1.14
CA THR A 68 -1.60 16.89 0.80
C THR A 68 -1.03 18.28 1.02
N GLU A 69 -1.48 19.22 0.19
CA GLU A 69 -1.12 20.62 0.33
C GLU A 69 -2.31 21.46 -0.06
N ARG A 70 -2.67 22.41 0.80
CA ARG A 70 -3.74 23.36 0.48
C ARG A 70 -3.18 24.53 -0.30
N ASP A 71 -3.97 25.02 -1.25
CA ASP A 71 -3.59 26.20 -2.00
C ASP A 71 -3.47 27.39 -1.03
N PRO A 72 -2.37 28.17 -1.07
CA PRO A 72 -2.18 29.27 -0.14
C PRO A 72 -3.17 30.43 -0.33
N GLN A 73 -3.77 30.53 -1.51
CA GLN A 73 -4.73 31.60 -1.81
C GLN A 73 -6.17 31.16 -1.63
N ASP A 74 -6.45 29.87 -1.83
CA ASP A 74 -7.81 29.34 -1.71
C ASP A 74 -7.76 27.92 -1.12
N ALA A 75 -8.02 27.85 0.19
CA ALA A 75 -7.91 26.60 0.95
C ALA A 75 -8.93 25.52 0.53
N ARG A 76 -9.89 25.85 -0.35
CA ARG A 76 -10.80 24.85 -0.91
C ARG A 76 -10.10 23.93 -1.88
N TRP A 77 -8.99 24.38 -2.47
CA TRP A 77 -8.17 23.58 -3.39
C TRP A 77 -7.13 22.81 -2.60
N ILE A 78 -7.20 21.50 -2.68
CA ILE A 78 -6.24 20.61 -2.05
C ILE A 78 -5.52 19.85 -3.15
N TYR A 79 -4.19 19.85 -3.09
CA TYR A 79 -3.34 19.13 -4.04
C TYR A 79 -2.83 17.86 -3.38
N TYR A 80 -2.84 16.78 -4.14
CA TYR A 80 -2.40 15.47 -3.68
C TYR A 80 -1.21 15.03 -4.51
N SER A 81 -0.25 14.42 -3.85
CA SER A 81 0.96 13.91 -4.50
C SER A 81 1.41 12.62 -3.82
N ILE A 82 2.17 11.81 -4.55
CA ILE A 82 2.79 10.61 -3.96
C ILE A 82 3.86 11.05 -2.97
N ASN A 83 3.92 10.37 -1.83
CA ASN A 83 5.05 10.49 -0.91
C ASN A 83 6.11 9.48 -1.35
N PRO A 84 7.20 9.92 -2.00
CA PRO A 84 8.16 8.97 -2.57
C PRO A 84 8.90 8.15 -1.52
N GLY A 85 9.18 8.75 -0.38
CA GLY A 85 9.85 8.04 0.73
C GLY A 85 9.02 6.89 1.25
N LYS A 86 7.74 7.13 1.50
CA LYS A 86 6.84 6.09 2.00
C LYS A 86 6.57 5.02 0.94
N LEU A 87 6.46 5.42 -0.31
CA LEU A 87 6.30 4.45 -1.40
C LEU A 87 7.52 3.53 -1.47
N ASN A 88 8.72 4.10 -1.39
CA ASN A 88 9.96 3.32 -1.35
C ASN A 88 10.01 2.36 -0.17
N GLU A 89 9.63 2.82 1.02
CA GLU A 89 9.56 1.96 2.21
C GLU A 89 8.62 0.79 2.00
N THR A 90 7.46 1.05 1.42
CA THR A 90 6.44 0.03 1.16
C THR A 90 6.95 -1.03 0.19
N ILE A 91 7.59 -0.58 -0.89
CA ILE A 91 8.19 -1.49 -1.88
C ILE A 91 9.27 -2.33 -1.21
N ALA A 92 10.10 -1.71 -0.38
CA ALA A 92 11.18 -2.42 0.32
C ALA A 92 10.63 -3.45 1.30
N GLU A 93 9.54 -3.15 2.00
CA GLU A 93 8.89 -4.11 2.91
C GLU A 93 8.35 -5.31 2.16
N ILE A 94 7.71 -5.08 1.01
CA ILE A 94 7.17 -6.15 0.18
C ILE A 94 8.31 -7.00 -0.38
N SER A 95 9.32 -6.35 -0.95
CA SER A 95 10.48 -7.02 -1.56
C SER A 95 11.30 -7.78 -0.53
N GLY A 96 11.42 -7.24 0.69
CA GLY A 96 12.15 -7.89 1.75
C GLY A 96 11.44 -9.13 2.28
N PHE A 97 10.12 -9.11 2.30
CA PHE A 97 9.32 -10.24 2.77
C PHE A 97 9.20 -11.33 1.69
N LEU A 98 8.86 -10.92 0.46
CA LEU A 98 8.66 -11.82 -0.69
C LEU A 98 9.95 -11.85 -1.53
N ASP A 99 10.99 -12.41 -0.96
CA ASP A 99 12.32 -12.43 -1.55
C ASP A 99 12.68 -13.85 -1.98
N ILE A 100 12.79 -14.07 -3.27
CA ILE A 100 13.09 -15.39 -3.83
C ILE A 100 14.46 -15.92 -3.39
N THR A 101 15.38 -15.03 -3.01
CA THR A 101 16.70 -15.44 -2.54
C THR A 101 16.65 -16.09 -1.16
N LYS A 102 15.53 -15.92 -0.45
CA LYS A 102 15.32 -16.49 0.88
C LYS A 102 14.68 -17.87 0.85
N ILE A 103 14.35 -18.39 -0.33
CA ILE A 103 13.75 -19.71 -0.46
C ILE A 103 14.75 -20.75 0.04
N GLN A 104 14.30 -21.56 0.99
CA GLN A 104 15.12 -22.61 1.56
C GLN A 104 14.77 -23.96 0.94
N PRO A 105 15.74 -24.89 0.87
CA PRO A 105 15.43 -26.25 0.44
C PRO A 105 14.49 -26.91 1.46
N ARG A 106 13.73 -27.88 0.98
CA ARG A 106 12.81 -28.61 1.86
C ARG A 106 13.56 -29.27 3.00
N SER A 107 13.11 -29.01 4.22
CA SER A 107 13.61 -29.69 5.41
C SER A 107 12.52 -30.67 5.88
N PRO A 108 12.60 -31.94 5.51
CA PRO A 108 11.48 -32.87 5.67
C PRO A 108 11.23 -33.27 7.12
N ASN A 109 10.18 -32.75 7.72
CA ASN A 109 9.65 -33.16 9.00
C ASN A 109 8.51 -34.17 8.86
N CYS A 110 7.95 -34.25 7.65
CA CYS A 110 6.85 -35.17 7.36
C CYS A 110 6.94 -35.63 5.92
N GLY A 111 6.14 -36.61 5.59
CA GLY A 111 6.11 -37.20 4.26
C GLY A 111 6.23 -38.71 4.33
N PRO A 112 6.22 -39.42 3.20
CA PRO A 112 6.26 -40.86 3.17
C PRO A 112 7.44 -41.49 3.93
N GLN A 113 8.59 -40.85 3.87
CA GLN A 113 9.81 -41.35 4.51
C GLN A 113 9.76 -41.20 6.01
N LYS A 114 9.06 -40.18 6.53
CA LYS A 114 8.95 -39.95 7.95
C LYS A 114 7.63 -40.43 8.55
N GLY A 115 6.62 -40.59 7.72
CA GLY A 115 5.33 -41.11 8.15
C GLY A 115 4.57 -40.23 9.13
N LYS A 116 4.87 -38.95 9.19
CA LYS A 116 4.34 -38.07 10.24
C LYS A 116 3.37 -37.00 9.78
N CYS A 117 3.46 -36.58 8.55
CA CYS A 117 2.66 -35.46 8.10
C CYS A 117 1.29 -35.90 7.63
N ARG A 118 0.29 -35.15 8.02
CA ARG A 118 -1.09 -35.46 7.69
C ARG A 118 -1.78 -34.30 7.15
#